data_be83824cd45dc75830fa47c39990da91
#
_entry.id   be83824cd45dc75830fa47c39990da91
#
_cell.length_a   1.000
_cell.length_b   1.000
_cell.length_c   1.000
_cell.angle_alpha   90.00
_cell.angle_beta   90.00
_cell.angle_gamma   90.00
#
_symmetry.space_group_name_H-M   'P 1'
#
loop_
_entity.id
_entity.type
_entity.pdbx_description
1 polymer ?
#
loop_
_entity_poly.entity_id
_entity_poly.type
_entity_poly.pdbx_seq_one_letter_code
_entity_poly.pdbx_strand_id
1 'polypeptide(L)'
;IREQQDNIIAIDNLRAVTISPLVESELEARFIEALKRMGKSLENFECRPEFKGTKAGWFIRSGEHRYFMEPQVDLNAEHGVSIFSRADFVLWPLVNKAAKPIVIFTDGFQYHKDRVDRDSAQRLAIVASGEFLVWSLSYDDVQNVLESKSVEPLDLFFGMPKEKRQPFLTKFQSLELLELQNQSSFQYLVNWLH
;
A
#
# COMPACT_ATOMS: atom_id res chain seq x y z
N ILE A 1 -14.22 -19.82 28.14
CA ILE A 1 -13.99 -18.49 27.48
C ILE A 1 -12.49 -18.16 27.44
N ARG A 2 -11.74 -18.31 28.54
CA ARG A 2 -10.27 -18.08 28.55
C ARG A 2 -9.51 -19.05 27.66
N GLU A 3 -9.78 -20.36 27.74
CA GLU A 3 -9.13 -21.37 26.88
C GLU A 3 -9.37 -21.12 25.37
N GLN A 4 -10.53 -20.62 24.98
CA GLN A 4 -10.80 -20.26 23.58
C GLN A 4 -10.02 -19.02 23.15
N GLN A 5 -9.85 -18.03 24.00
CA GLN A 5 -9.02 -16.85 23.72
C GLN A 5 -7.54 -17.22 23.60
N ASP A 6 -7.03 -18.07 24.48
CA ASP A 6 -5.63 -18.51 24.44
C ASP A 6 -5.33 -19.36 23.19
N ASN A 7 -6.28 -20.16 22.72
CA ASN A 7 -6.16 -20.93 21.48
C ASN A 7 -6.20 -20.03 20.23
N ILE A 8 -7.02 -18.99 20.23
CA ILE A 8 -7.06 -18.00 19.13
C ILE A 8 -5.73 -17.25 19.05
N ILE A 9 -5.19 -16.79 20.17
CA ILE A 9 -3.90 -16.10 20.23
C ILE A 9 -2.77 -17.03 19.76
N ALA A 10 -2.79 -18.31 20.13
CA ALA A 10 -1.80 -19.28 19.70
C ALA A 10 -1.86 -19.56 18.19
N ILE A 11 -3.06 -19.63 17.61
CA ILE A 11 -3.26 -19.80 16.16
C ILE A 11 -2.80 -18.57 15.40
N ASP A 12 -3.10 -17.38 15.88
CA ASP A 12 -2.66 -16.12 15.24
C ASP A 12 -1.14 -15.95 15.31
N ASN A 13 -0.50 -16.34 16.42
CA ASN A 13 0.95 -16.37 16.54
C ASN A 13 1.60 -17.39 15.60
N LEU A 14 1.03 -18.58 15.45
CA LEU A 14 1.49 -19.58 14.50
C LEU A 14 1.37 -19.08 13.04
N ARG A 15 0.25 -18.44 12.69
CA ARG A 15 0.06 -17.83 11.38
C ARG A 15 1.05 -16.70 11.15
N ALA A 16 1.28 -15.83 12.13
CA ALA A 16 2.27 -14.76 12.05
C ALA A 16 3.69 -15.30 11.81
N VAL A 17 4.08 -16.35 12.52
CA VAL A 17 5.39 -17.01 12.31
C VAL A 17 5.51 -17.62 10.92
N THR A 18 4.44 -18.18 10.37
CA THR A 18 4.44 -18.80 9.03
C THR A 18 4.49 -17.74 7.91
N ILE A 19 3.94 -16.55 8.13
CA ILE A 19 3.83 -15.48 7.12
C ILE A 19 5.01 -14.50 7.20
N SER A 20 5.64 -14.35 8.37
CA SER A 20 6.81 -13.47 8.54
C SER A 20 7.97 -13.74 7.56
N PRO A 21 8.28 -14.99 7.15
CA PRO A 21 9.28 -15.27 6.14
C PRO A 21 8.92 -14.81 4.72
N LEU A 22 7.68 -14.37 4.48
CA LEU A 22 7.21 -13.95 3.15
C LEU A 22 7.53 -12.49 2.82
N VAL A 23 7.98 -11.72 3.79
CA VAL A 23 8.48 -10.36 3.58
C VAL A 23 10.00 -10.41 3.44
N GLU A 24 10.51 -9.77 2.38
CA GLU A 24 11.94 -9.81 2.04
C GLU A 24 12.75 -8.68 2.71
N SER A 25 12.07 -7.65 3.23
CA SER A 25 12.72 -6.49 3.82
C SER A 25 12.10 -6.07 5.15
N GLU A 26 12.91 -5.37 5.96
CA GLU A 26 12.41 -4.74 7.19
C GLU A 26 11.36 -3.67 6.89
N LEU A 27 11.48 -2.95 5.76
CA LEU A 27 10.52 -1.92 5.38
C LEU A 27 9.14 -2.51 5.06
N GLU A 28 9.09 -3.66 4.41
CA GLU A 28 7.84 -4.39 4.17
C GLU A 28 7.17 -4.82 5.48
N ALA A 29 7.95 -5.34 6.44
CA ALA A 29 7.43 -5.67 7.76
C ALA A 29 6.88 -4.43 8.50
N ARG A 30 7.60 -3.31 8.43
CA ARG A 30 7.19 -2.02 9.00
C ARG A 30 5.93 -1.48 8.30
N PHE A 31 5.80 -1.65 6.99
CA PHE A 31 4.58 -1.26 6.27
C PHE A 31 3.34 -1.97 6.82
N ILE A 32 3.41 -3.27 7.05
CA ILE A 32 2.30 -4.04 7.62
C ILE A 32 1.93 -3.52 9.02
N GLU A 33 2.93 -3.23 9.84
CA GLU A 33 2.72 -2.69 11.19
C GLU A 33 2.10 -1.29 11.14
N ALA A 34 2.59 -0.42 10.24
CA ALA A 34 2.03 0.92 10.02
C ALA A 34 0.57 0.85 9.53
N LEU A 35 0.28 -0.09 8.61
CA LEU A 35 -1.08 -0.31 8.11
C LEU A 35 -2.03 -0.72 9.24
N LYS A 36 -1.63 -1.66 10.09
CA LYS A 36 -2.40 -2.06 11.27
C LYS A 36 -2.60 -0.89 12.24
N ARG A 37 -1.56 -0.08 12.44
CA ARG A 37 -1.61 1.05 13.36
C ARG A 37 -2.57 2.13 12.89
N MET A 38 -2.47 2.55 11.64
CA MET A 38 -3.39 3.53 11.06
C MET A 38 -4.81 3.00 10.99
N GLY A 39 -4.96 1.75 10.63
CA GLY A 39 -6.27 1.12 10.54
C GLY A 39 -7.04 1.09 11.86
N LYS A 40 -6.35 1.07 13.01
CA LYS A 40 -7.02 1.15 14.34
C LYS A 40 -7.85 2.41 14.54
N SER A 41 -7.57 3.48 13.81
CA SER A 41 -8.35 4.73 13.85
C SER A 41 -9.60 4.69 12.96
N LEU A 42 -9.73 3.69 12.10
CA LEU A 42 -10.86 3.52 11.19
C LEU A 42 -11.92 2.59 11.79
N GLU A 43 -13.16 2.90 11.48
CA GLU A 43 -14.25 2.02 11.86
C GLU A 43 -14.18 0.71 11.07
N ASN A 44 -14.38 -0.42 11.76
CA ASN A 44 -14.40 -1.75 11.16
C ASN A 44 -13.13 -2.13 10.36
N PHE A 45 -11.96 -1.63 10.77
CA PHE A 45 -10.69 -2.06 10.17
C PHE A 45 -10.17 -3.35 10.79
N GLU A 46 -9.70 -4.25 9.93
CA GLU A 46 -9.04 -5.50 10.32
C GLU A 46 -7.87 -5.78 9.36
N CYS A 47 -6.72 -6.14 9.90
CA CYS A 47 -5.58 -6.63 9.13
C CYS A 47 -4.99 -7.83 9.88
N ARG A 48 -5.21 -9.03 9.35
CA ARG A 48 -4.76 -10.28 9.98
C ARG A 48 -4.12 -11.22 8.95
N PRO A 49 -3.19 -12.08 9.40
CA PRO A 49 -2.66 -13.14 8.55
C PRO A 49 -3.78 -14.05 8.02
N GLU A 50 -3.66 -14.44 6.76
CA GLU A 50 -4.67 -15.27 6.08
C GLU A 50 -4.03 -16.11 4.99
N PHE A 51 -4.65 -17.25 4.68
CA PHE A 51 -4.33 -18.07 3.52
C PHE A 51 -5.48 -18.04 2.52
N LYS A 52 -5.15 -17.83 1.25
CA LYS A 52 -6.09 -17.95 0.14
C LYS A 52 -5.63 -19.11 -0.78
N GLY A 53 -6.19 -20.28 -0.56
CA GLY A 53 -5.67 -21.50 -1.16
C GLY A 53 -4.26 -21.79 -0.64
N THR A 54 -3.29 -21.89 -1.53
CA THR A 54 -1.87 -22.12 -1.20
C THR A 54 -1.09 -20.84 -0.94
N LYS A 55 -1.69 -19.66 -1.22
CA LYS A 55 -1.03 -18.36 -1.07
C LYS A 55 -1.22 -17.84 0.35
N ALA A 56 -0.12 -17.48 0.99
CA ALA A 56 -0.12 -16.82 2.28
C ALA A 56 -0.07 -15.30 2.11
N GLY A 57 -0.70 -14.55 3.01
CA GLY A 57 -0.77 -13.09 2.96
C GLY A 57 -1.56 -12.53 4.11
N TRP A 58 -2.28 -11.45 3.88
CA TRP A 58 -3.12 -10.81 4.90
C TRP A 58 -4.51 -10.53 4.35
N PHE A 59 -5.50 -10.84 5.16
CA PHE A 59 -6.86 -10.34 4.97
C PHE A 59 -6.93 -8.92 5.51
N ILE A 60 -7.47 -8.01 4.70
CA ILE A 60 -7.73 -6.63 5.09
C ILE A 60 -9.22 -6.36 4.91
N ARG A 61 -9.86 -5.86 5.97
CA ARG A 61 -11.20 -5.28 5.93
C ARG A 61 -11.09 -3.82 6.33
N SER A 62 -11.73 -2.95 5.56
CA SER A 62 -11.86 -1.54 5.87
C SER A 62 -13.26 -1.08 5.45
N GLY A 63 -14.12 -0.78 6.43
CA GLY A 63 -15.54 -0.56 6.19
C GLY A 63 -16.20 -1.76 5.50
N GLU A 64 -16.79 -1.53 4.34
CA GLU A 64 -17.43 -2.55 3.50
C GLU A 64 -16.44 -3.25 2.54
N HIS A 65 -15.24 -2.72 2.38
CA HIS A 65 -14.24 -3.23 1.46
C HIS A 65 -13.43 -4.38 2.08
N ARG A 66 -13.07 -5.34 1.25
CA ARG A 66 -12.28 -6.51 1.65
C ARG A 66 -11.24 -6.81 0.60
N TYR A 67 -10.02 -7.02 1.06
CA TYR A 67 -8.86 -7.32 0.22
C TYR A 67 -8.09 -8.51 0.75
N PHE A 68 -7.44 -9.22 -0.16
CA PHE A 68 -6.35 -10.13 0.17
C PHE A 68 -5.05 -9.46 -0.25
N MET A 69 -4.18 -9.15 0.69
CA MET A 69 -2.86 -8.59 0.43
C MET A 69 -1.86 -9.72 0.29
N GLU A 70 -1.40 -9.94 -0.94
CA GLU A 70 -0.43 -10.95 -1.31
C GLU A 70 0.96 -10.31 -1.37
N PRO A 71 1.99 -10.84 -0.67
CA PRO A 71 3.35 -10.34 -0.76
C PRO A 71 4.09 -10.90 -1.98
N GLN A 72 5.10 -10.18 -2.45
CA GLN A 72 6.09 -10.63 -3.43
C GLN A 72 5.47 -11.20 -4.71
N VAL A 73 4.63 -10.39 -5.37
CA VAL A 73 3.90 -10.81 -6.56
C VAL A 73 4.66 -10.45 -7.83
N ASP A 74 4.94 -11.45 -8.65
CA ASP A 74 5.50 -11.27 -9.98
C ASP A 74 4.41 -10.84 -10.98
N LEU A 75 4.58 -9.67 -11.56
CA LEU A 75 3.69 -9.11 -12.59
C LEU A 75 4.39 -9.19 -13.95
N ASN A 76 3.73 -9.78 -14.93
CA ASN A 76 4.27 -10.07 -16.24
C ASN A 76 3.18 -9.97 -17.34
N ALA A 77 3.47 -10.50 -18.52
CA ALA A 77 2.54 -10.49 -19.65
C ALA A 77 1.20 -11.21 -19.37
N GLU A 78 1.18 -12.21 -18.49
CA GLU A 78 -0.06 -12.89 -18.07
C GLU A 78 -0.99 -11.96 -17.29
N HIS A 79 -0.43 -10.94 -16.66
CA HIS A 79 -1.14 -9.87 -15.95
C HIS A 79 -1.36 -8.62 -16.81
N GLY A 80 -1.09 -8.69 -18.14
CA GLY A 80 -1.16 -7.54 -19.04
C GLY A 80 0.00 -6.55 -18.88
N VAL A 81 1.03 -6.86 -18.09
CA VAL A 81 2.17 -5.96 -17.81
C VAL A 81 3.31 -6.26 -18.77
N SER A 82 3.70 -5.26 -19.56
CA SER A 82 4.71 -5.41 -20.63
C SER A 82 6.15 -5.54 -20.14
N ILE A 83 6.45 -5.05 -18.93
CA ILE A 83 7.77 -5.14 -18.30
C ILE A 83 7.63 -5.95 -17.02
N PHE A 84 8.40 -7.05 -16.90
CA PHE A 84 8.41 -7.84 -15.68
C PHE A 84 8.70 -6.95 -14.46
N SER A 85 7.87 -7.08 -13.44
CA SER A 85 7.96 -6.32 -12.19
C SER A 85 7.62 -7.21 -11.03
N ARG A 86 8.37 -7.12 -9.93
CA ARG A 86 8.06 -7.80 -8.69
C ARG A 86 7.53 -6.75 -7.71
N ALA A 87 6.26 -6.87 -7.38
CA ALA A 87 5.58 -5.99 -6.42
C ALA A 87 5.84 -6.48 -5.00
N ASP A 88 6.09 -5.56 -4.06
CA ASP A 88 6.23 -5.93 -2.64
C ASP A 88 4.91 -6.47 -2.11
N PHE A 89 3.79 -5.84 -2.50
CA PHE A 89 2.45 -6.34 -2.19
C PHE A 89 1.48 -6.05 -3.34
N VAL A 90 0.46 -6.93 -3.45
CA VAL A 90 -0.73 -6.65 -4.27
C VAL A 90 -1.97 -6.87 -3.41
N LEU A 91 -2.83 -5.85 -3.34
CA LEU A 91 -4.13 -5.93 -2.69
C LEU A 91 -5.19 -6.34 -3.71
N TRP A 92 -5.63 -7.57 -3.61
CA TRP A 92 -6.67 -8.14 -4.46
C TRP A 92 -8.05 -7.88 -3.85
N PRO A 93 -8.97 -7.17 -4.53
CA PRO A 93 -10.32 -6.98 -4.02
C PRO A 93 -11.07 -8.32 -3.96
N LEU A 94 -11.74 -8.59 -2.84
CA LEU A 94 -12.45 -9.86 -2.62
C LEU A 94 -13.94 -9.78 -2.93
N VAL A 95 -14.54 -8.62 -2.78
CA VAL A 95 -16.00 -8.41 -2.93
C VAL A 95 -16.31 -7.77 -4.27
N ASN A 96 -15.73 -6.61 -4.55
CA ASN A 96 -15.96 -5.89 -5.79
C ASN A 96 -14.96 -6.34 -6.86
N LYS A 97 -15.35 -7.31 -7.69
CA LYS A 97 -14.50 -7.82 -8.76
C LYS A 97 -14.22 -6.81 -9.89
N ALA A 98 -14.98 -5.72 -9.95
CA ALA A 98 -14.74 -4.64 -10.91
C ALA A 98 -13.69 -3.63 -10.42
N ALA A 99 -13.37 -3.64 -9.12
CA ALA A 99 -12.32 -2.81 -8.58
C ALA A 99 -10.94 -3.35 -9.01
N LYS A 100 -10.07 -2.44 -9.44
CA LYS A 100 -8.69 -2.81 -9.81
C LYS A 100 -7.89 -3.19 -8.57
N PRO A 101 -7.04 -4.22 -8.65
CA PRO A 101 -6.06 -4.50 -7.62
C PRO A 101 -5.09 -3.33 -7.45
N ILE A 102 -4.54 -3.18 -6.24
CA ILE A 102 -3.57 -2.13 -5.90
C ILE A 102 -2.21 -2.77 -5.74
N VAL A 103 -1.26 -2.36 -6.56
CA VAL A 103 0.14 -2.74 -6.47
C VAL A 103 0.85 -1.75 -5.55
N ILE A 104 1.54 -2.26 -4.54
CA ILE A 104 2.28 -1.44 -3.57
C ILE A 104 3.76 -1.74 -3.70
N PHE A 105 4.54 -0.66 -3.80
CA PHE A 105 5.99 -0.66 -3.68
C PHE A 105 6.41 0.10 -2.43
N THR A 106 7.32 -0.49 -1.66
CA THR A 106 7.93 0.13 -0.49
C THR A 106 9.38 0.50 -0.84
N ASP A 107 9.61 1.80 -1.01
CA ASP A 107 10.90 2.31 -1.48
C ASP A 107 11.85 2.59 -0.31
N GLY A 108 12.91 1.80 -0.20
CA GLY A 108 13.97 2.00 0.80
C GLY A 108 14.86 3.20 0.50
N PHE A 109 15.66 3.63 1.50
CA PHE A 109 16.54 4.80 1.44
C PHE A 109 17.71 4.70 0.44
N GLN A 110 18.00 3.52 -0.09
CA GLN A 110 19.14 3.32 -0.98
C GLN A 110 18.77 3.51 -2.45
N TYR A 111 18.56 4.75 -2.84
CA TYR A 111 18.43 5.12 -4.24
C TYR A 111 19.78 5.09 -4.93
N HIS A 112 20.05 4.02 -5.66
CA HIS A 112 21.07 4.08 -6.71
C HIS A 112 20.41 4.72 -7.94
N LYS A 113 21.03 5.78 -8.46
CA LYS A 113 20.54 6.57 -9.61
C LYS A 113 20.15 5.69 -10.81
N ASP A 114 20.89 4.60 -11.01
CA ASP A 114 20.67 3.66 -12.11
C ASP A 114 19.43 2.75 -11.94
N ARG A 115 18.85 2.68 -10.73
CA ARG A 115 17.60 1.92 -10.48
C ARG A 115 16.34 2.75 -10.68
N VAL A 116 16.40 4.06 -10.46
CA VAL A 116 15.25 4.95 -10.55
C VAL A 116 14.57 4.86 -11.92
N ASP A 117 15.35 4.84 -13.01
CA ASP A 117 14.82 4.77 -14.37
C ASP A 117 14.12 3.43 -14.61
N ARG A 118 14.71 2.33 -14.14
CA ARG A 118 14.12 0.99 -14.27
C ARG A 118 12.84 0.86 -13.45
N ASP A 119 12.87 1.28 -12.20
CA ASP A 119 11.72 1.21 -11.29
C ASP A 119 10.57 2.08 -11.82
N SER A 120 10.87 3.26 -12.35
CA SER A 120 9.90 4.13 -13.01
C SER A 120 9.30 3.47 -14.25
N ALA A 121 10.11 2.83 -15.10
CA ALA A 121 9.63 2.13 -16.29
C ALA A 121 8.72 0.95 -15.93
N GLN A 122 9.06 0.19 -14.88
CA GLN A 122 8.24 -0.92 -14.38
C GLN A 122 6.88 -0.41 -13.89
N ARG A 123 6.84 0.66 -13.08
CA ARG A 123 5.60 1.25 -12.57
C ARG A 123 4.74 1.81 -13.69
N LEU A 124 5.34 2.49 -14.67
CA LEU A 124 4.64 2.98 -15.84
C LEU A 124 4.04 1.83 -16.67
N ALA A 125 4.75 0.71 -16.83
CA ALA A 125 4.24 -0.46 -17.53
C ALA A 125 3.02 -1.08 -16.82
N ILE A 126 3.03 -1.11 -15.47
CA ILE A 126 1.89 -1.58 -14.68
C ILE A 126 0.70 -0.63 -14.84
N VAL A 127 0.91 0.68 -14.74
CA VAL A 127 -0.15 1.68 -14.95
C VAL A 127 -0.70 1.61 -16.38
N ALA A 128 0.17 1.47 -17.38
CA ALA A 128 -0.19 1.40 -18.78
C ALA A 128 -1.00 0.14 -19.16
N SER A 129 -0.88 -0.95 -18.37
CA SER A 129 -1.71 -2.14 -18.55
C SER A 129 -3.20 -1.83 -18.35
N GLY A 130 -3.51 -0.85 -17.54
CA GLY A 130 -4.88 -0.50 -17.17
C GLY A 130 -5.53 -1.48 -16.17
N GLU A 131 -4.83 -2.55 -15.78
CA GLU A 131 -5.36 -3.61 -14.91
C GLU A 131 -5.17 -3.30 -13.42
N PHE A 132 -4.23 -2.42 -13.06
CA PHE A 132 -3.83 -2.16 -11.69
C PHE A 132 -3.82 -0.66 -11.37
N LEU A 133 -3.97 -0.37 -10.08
CA LEU A 133 -3.53 0.90 -9.48
C LEU A 133 -2.13 0.68 -8.89
N VAL A 134 -1.29 1.72 -8.94
CA VAL A 134 0.08 1.65 -8.40
C VAL A 134 0.24 2.64 -7.26
N TRP A 135 0.80 2.18 -6.16
CA TRP A 135 1.11 2.98 -5.00
C TRP A 135 2.56 2.80 -4.57
N SER A 136 3.26 3.91 -4.37
CA SER A 136 4.63 3.90 -3.87
C SER A 136 4.69 4.59 -2.51
N LEU A 137 5.35 3.95 -1.56
CA LEU A 137 5.54 4.45 -0.21
C LEU A 137 7.04 4.52 0.08
N SER A 138 7.50 5.68 0.48
CA SER A 138 8.87 5.85 0.93
C SER A 138 9.08 5.29 2.35
N TYR A 139 10.35 5.12 2.72
CA TYR A 139 10.70 4.80 4.12
C TYR A 139 10.08 5.80 5.09
N ASP A 140 10.14 7.10 4.76
CA ASP A 140 9.62 8.15 5.63
C ASP A 140 8.10 8.10 5.77
N ASP A 141 7.36 7.76 4.69
CA ASP A 141 5.90 7.55 4.75
C ASP A 141 5.53 6.49 5.79
N VAL A 142 6.26 5.39 5.81
CA VAL A 142 6.02 4.27 6.74
C VAL A 142 6.48 4.62 8.15
N GLN A 143 7.69 5.18 8.28
CA GLN A 143 8.31 5.47 9.57
C GLN A 143 7.55 6.56 10.35
N ASN A 144 7.07 7.60 9.66
CA ASN A 144 6.31 8.67 10.29
C ASN A 144 5.01 8.15 10.92
N VAL A 145 4.35 7.16 10.29
CA VAL A 145 3.17 6.51 10.88
C VAL A 145 3.55 5.75 12.16
N LEU A 146 4.66 4.99 12.15
CA LEU A 146 5.10 4.23 13.32
C LEU A 146 5.55 5.11 14.48
N GLU A 147 6.13 6.26 14.20
CA GLU A 147 6.59 7.19 15.21
C GLU A 147 5.52 8.20 15.67
N SER A 148 4.30 8.13 15.09
CA SER A 148 3.23 9.11 15.34
C SER A 148 3.65 10.56 15.07
N LYS A 149 4.58 10.76 14.15
CA LYS A 149 4.97 12.09 13.70
C LYS A 149 3.87 12.67 12.83
N SER A 150 3.74 14.01 12.88
CA SER A 150 2.90 14.68 11.90
C SER A 150 3.52 14.44 10.53
N VAL A 151 2.73 13.87 9.65
CA VAL A 151 3.21 13.52 8.32
C VAL A 151 3.17 14.77 7.47
N GLU A 152 4.25 15.04 6.75
CA GLU A 152 4.24 16.15 5.79
C GLU A 152 3.23 15.84 4.68
N PRO A 153 2.39 16.83 4.32
CA PRO A 153 1.48 16.69 3.21
C PRO A 153 2.23 16.34 1.92
N LEU A 154 1.62 15.49 1.10
CA LEU A 154 2.16 15.16 -0.21
C LEU A 154 2.30 16.44 -1.05
N ASP A 155 3.52 16.80 -1.47
CA ASP A 155 3.72 17.89 -2.43
C ASP A 155 3.37 17.39 -3.85
N LEU A 156 2.09 17.53 -4.21
CA LEU A 156 1.57 17.17 -5.54
C LEU A 156 2.27 17.92 -6.69
N PHE A 157 3.05 18.95 -6.36
CA PHE A 157 3.76 19.77 -7.31
C PHE A 157 5.28 19.68 -7.17
N PHE A 158 5.76 18.57 -6.58
CA PHE A 158 7.19 18.31 -6.41
C PHE A 158 7.94 18.57 -7.72
N GLY A 159 9.03 19.33 -7.65
CA GLY A 159 9.81 19.72 -8.81
C GLY A 159 9.21 20.85 -9.67
N MET A 160 7.97 21.29 -9.42
CA MET A 160 7.37 22.41 -10.14
C MET A 160 7.69 23.74 -9.44
N PRO A 161 8.23 24.76 -10.15
CA PRO A 161 8.43 26.10 -9.62
C PRO A 161 7.13 26.69 -9.05
N LYS A 162 7.21 27.39 -7.91
CA LYS A 162 6.04 27.93 -7.20
C LYS A 162 5.18 28.84 -8.09
N GLU A 163 5.82 29.59 -8.96
CA GLU A 163 5.17 30.55 -9.88
C GLU A 163 4.27 29.85 -10.92
N LYS A 164 4.57 28.57 -11.21
CA LYS A 164 3.80 27.76 -12.17
C LYS A 164 2.68 26.96 -11.53
N ARG A 165 2.60 26.93 -10.20
CA ARG A 165 1.61 26.11 -9.46
C ARG A 165 0.21 26.72 -9.46
N GLN A 166 0.08 28.06 -9.56
CA GLN A 166 -1.19 28.76 -9.39
C GLN A 166 -2.34 28.29 -10.30
N PRO A 167 -2.13 28.08 -11.62
CA PRO A 167 -3.21 27.58 -12.47
C PRO A 167 -3.72 26.19 -12.06
N PHE A 168 -2.82 25.34 -11.58
CA PHE A 168 -3.16 23.99 -11.11
C PHE A 168 -3.89 24.05 -9.77
N LEU A 169 -3.45 24.88 -8.84
CA LEU A 169 -4.12 25.12 -7.57
C LEU A 169 -5.56 25.59 -7.78
N THR A 170 -5.78 26.52 -8.69
CA THR A 170 -7.13 27.00 -9.05
C THR A 170 -7.99 25.85 -9.59
N LYS A 171 -7.42 25.00 -10.43
CA LYS A 171 -8.13 23.83 -10.97
C LYS A 171 -8.42 22.80 -9.88
N PHE A 172 -7.48 22.53 -8.97
CA PHE A 172 -7.69 21.64 -7.83
C PHE A 172 -8.79 22.15 -6.90
N GLN A 173 -8.86 23.47 -6.67
CA GLN A 173 -9.96 24.11 -5.93
C GLN A 173 -11.30 23.85 -6.59
N SER A 174 -11.39 24.04 -7.90
CA SER A 174 -12.63 23.83 -8.64
C SER A 174 -13.11 22.38 -8.68
N LEU A 175 -12.22 21.43 -8.38
CA LEU A 175 -12.50 19.99 -8.33
C LEU A 175 -12.66 19.46 -6.89
N GLU A 176 -12.65 20.36 -5.91
CA GLU A 176 -12.70 20.00 -4.46
C GLU A 176 -11.55 19.07 -4.01
N LEU A 177 -10.43 19.08 -4.74
CA LEU A 177 -9.28 18.21 -4.49
C LEU A 177 -8.26 18.80 -3.50
N LEU A 178 -8.57 19.94 -2.87
CA LEU A 178 -7.63 20.61 -1.94
C LEU A 178 -7.37 19.79 -0.68
N GLU A 179 -8.33 18.98 -0.24
CA GLU A 179 -8.13 18.09 0.91
C GLU A 179 -7.02 17.07 0.67
N LEU A 180 -6.76 16.76 -0.61
CA LEU A 180 -5.68 15.89 -0.99
C LEU A 180 -4.30 16.47 -0.66
N GLN A 181 -4.13 17.77 -0.60
CA GLN A 181 -2.85 18.42 -0.29
C GLN A 181 -2.42 18.26 1.17
N ASN A 182 -3.34 17.89 2.05
CA ASN A 182 -3.09 17.83 3.49
C ASN A 182 -2.84 16.39 4.00
N GLN A 183 -2.76 15.42 3.10
CA GLN A 183 -2.59 14.03 3.46
C GLN A 183 -1.25 13.48 2.96
N SER A 184 -0.67 12.54 3.71
CA SER A 184 0.49 11.78 3.23
C SER A 184 0.07 10.72 2.22
N SER A 185 1.05 10.19 1.48
CA SER A 185 0.83 9.05 0.58
C SER A 185 0.24 7.84 1.33
N PHE A 186 0.69 7.60 2.57
CA PHE A 186 0.16 6.52 3.41
C PHE A 186 -1.28 6.78 3.84
N GLN A 187 -1.61 8.01 4.26
CA GLN A 187 -2.98 8.40 4.62
C GLN A 187 -3.94 8.21 3.45
N TYR A 188 -3.50 8.58 2.24
CA TYR A 188 -4.25 8.35 1.01
C TYR A 188 -4.55 6.89 0.77
N LEU A 189 -3.53 6.03 0.88
CA LEU A 189 -3.72 4.60 0.71
C LEU A 189 -4.79 4.08 1.68
N VAL A 190 -4.70 4.45 2.95
CA VAL A 190 -5.63 3.97 3.99
C VAL A 190 -7.04 4.49 3.74
N ASN A 191 -7.19 5.77 3.36
CA ASN A 191 -8.49 6.34 3.01
C ASN A 191 -9.08 5.72 1.73
N TRP A 192 -8.24 5.37 0.76
CA TRP A 192 -8.68 4.66 -0.45
C TRP A 192 -9.18 3.25 -0.15
N LEU A 193 -8.61 2.59 0.83
CA LEU A 193 -9.04 1.25 1.24
C LEU A 193 -10.36 1.27 2.01
N HIS A 194 -10.74 2.42 2.60
CA HIS A 194 -11.96 2.61 3.38
C HIS A 194 -13.15 2.99 2.52
#